data_54ba2faf12fbf47d75a97a0e1d81c0a0
#
_entry.id   54ba2faf12fbf47d75a97a0e1d81c0a0
#
_cell.length_a   1.000
_cell.length_b   1.000
_cell.length_c   1.000
_cell.angle_alpha   90.00
_cell.angle_beta   90.00
_cell.angle_gamma   90.00
#
_symmetry.space_group_name_H-M   'P 1'
#
loop_
_entity.id
_entity.type
_entity.pdbx_description
1 polymer ?
#
loop_
_entity_poly.entity_id
_entity_poly.type
_entity_poly.pdbx_seq_one_letter_code
_entity_poly.pdbx_strand_id
1 'polypeptide(L)'
;LRKTEEELAALRRAGLVRLYLGVESGSDAVLRAVRKGVDAAGMLEAGRRITAAGFDLWAMVLIGLAGQGEASRAHALDTAALINAMRPRHFSALTYLPERGTVLGDAAARGEFRLLTAWQALEETRLLLERLEVEPLHFTSDHASNYLPLKGGLPEDKARLLSLLDGALSGGQAVRPELWRGL
;
A
#
# COMPACT_ATOMS: atom_id res chain seq x y z
N LEU A 1 -0.26 -10.72 -13.61
CA LEU A 1 -1.52 -11.47 -13.55
C LEU A 1 -1.42 -12.69 -14.46
N ARG A 2 -1.61 -13.90 -13.89
CA ARG A 2 -1.53 -15.16 -14.66
C ARG A 2 -2.84 -15.50 -15.38
N LYS A 3 -3.97 -14.85 -15.01
CA LYS A 3 -5.29 -15.09 -15.59
C LYS A 3 -5.37 -14.56 -17.01
N THR A 4 -5.97 -15.34 -17.92
CA THR A 4 -6.30 -14.89 -19.29
C THR A 4 -7.53 -13.98 -19.27
N GLU A 5 -7.82 -13.32 -20.38
CA GLU A 5 -9.03 -12.48 -20.51
C GLU A 5 -10.31 -13.35 -20.45
N GLU A 6 -10.29 -14.54 -21.03
CA GLU A 6 -11.39 -15.49 -21.00
C GLU A 6 -11.67 -15.97 -19.56
N GLU A 7 -10.61 -16.26 -18.77
CA GLU A 7 -10.75 -16.62 -17.36
C GLU A 7 -11.33 -15.47 -16.54
N LEU A 8 -10.87 -14.22 -16.76
CA LEU A 8 -11.43 -13.05 -16.10
C LEU A 8 -12.91 -12.86 -16.46
N ALA A 9 -13.25 -12.98 -17.75
CA ALA A 9 -14.64 -12.89 -18.20
C ALA A 9 -15.52 -14.01 -17.60
N ALA A 10 -15.00 -15.24 -17.47
CA ALA A 10 -15.71 -16.34 -16.82
C ALA A 10 -15.97 -16.04 -15.34
N LEU A 11 -14.99 -15.51 -14.60
CA LEU A 11 -15.16 -15.10 -13.21
C LEU A 11 -16.21 -13.99 -13.06
N ARG A 12 -16.23 -13.01 -13.97
CA ARG A 12 -17.27 -11.96 -13.98
C ARG A 12 -18.66 -12.56 -14.19
N ARG A 13 -18.83 -13.45 -15.16
CA ARG A 13 -20.11 -14.13 -15.41
C ARG A 13 -20.56 -14.97 -14.21
N ALA A 14 -19.61 -15.56 -13.47
CA ALA A 14 -19.88 -16.30 -12.23
C ALA A 14 -20.27 -15.41 -11.04
N GLY A 15 -20.34 -14.08 -11.21
CA GLY A 15 -20.78 -13.13 -10.18
C GLY A 15 -19.66 -12.52 -9.34
N LEU A 16 -18.37 -12.79 -9.63
CA LEU A 16 -17.27 -12.13 -8.94
C LEU A 16 -17.22 -10.66 -9.35
N VAL A 17 -17.27 -9.75 -8.37
CA VAL A 17 -17.39 -8.29 -8.60
C VAL A 17 -16.07 -7.58 -8.33
N ARG A 18 -15.30 -8.05 -7.33
CA ARG A 18 -14.12 -7.36 -6.80
C ARG A 18 -12.89 -8.27 -6.84
N LEU A 19 -11.74 -7.67 -7.17
CA LEU A 19 -10.44 -8.33 -7.07
C LEU A 19 -9.48 -7.50 -6.21
N TYR A 20 -8.79 -8.21 -5.33
CA TYR A 20 -7.72 -7.64 -4.51
C TYR A 20 -6.38 -7.91 -5.19
N LEU A 21 -5.60 -6.87 -5.39
CA LEU A 21 -4.26 -6.93 -5.97
C LEU A 21 -3.22 -6.45 -4.95
N GLY A 22 -2.41 -7.37 -4.46
CA GLY A 22 -1.24 -7.04 -3.66
C GLY A 22 -0.16 -6.43 -4.56
N VAL A 23 -0.15 -5.12 -4.65
CA VAL A 23 0.87 -4.34 -5.39
C VAL A 23 2.17 -4.31 -4.61
N GLU A 24 2.09 -4.22 -3.29
CA GLU A 24 3.11 -4.11 -2.26
C GLU A 24 3.93 -2.82 -2.36
N SER A 25 4.43 -2.47 -3.54
CA SER A 25 5.28 -1.31 -3.79
C SER A 25 5.16 -0.84 -5.24
N GLY A 26 5.41 0.44 -5.48
CA GLY A 26 5.67 0.99 -6.81
C GLY A 26 7.15 1.01 -7.20
N SER A 27 8.04 0.67 -6.25
CA SER A 27 9.47 0.69 -6.49
C SER A 27 9.99 -0.66 -6.97
N ASP A 28 10.59 -0.71 -8.15
CA ASP A 28 11.21 -1.92 -8.71
C ASP A 28 12.33 -2.48 -7.82
N ALA A 29 13.07 -1.60 -7.15
CA ALA A 29 14.11 -2.02 -6.21
C ALA A 29 13.51 -2.80 -5.04
N VAL A 30 12.41 -2.31 -4.46
CA VAL A 30 11.68 -2.97 -3.38
C VAL A 30 11.06 -4.27 -3.86
N LEU A 31 10.36 -4.27 -5.01
CA LEU A 31 9.73 -5.47 -5.57
C LEU A 31 10.75 -6.58 -5.83
N ARG A 32 11.95 -6.25 -6.31
CA ARG A 32 13.06 -7.20 -6.46
C ARG A 32 13.56 -7.72 -5.11
N ALA A 33 13.76 -6.83 -4.14
CA ALA A 33 14.25 -7.20 -2.80
C ALA A 33 13.32 -8.18 -2.09
N VAL A 34 12.00 -8.01 -2.22
CA VAL A 34 11.00 -8.93 -1.64
C VAL A 34 10.70 -10.14 -2.54
N ARG A 35 11.36 -10.27 -3.68
CA ARG A 35 11.13 -11.34 -4.66
C ARG A 35 9.67 -11.44 -5.14
N LYS A 36 9.05 -10.29 -5.41
CA LYS A 36 7.65 -10.23 -5.87
C LYS A 36 7.43 -10.96 -7.20
N GLY A 37 8.48 -11.09 -8.01
CA GLY A 37 8.43 -11.80 -9.30
C GLY A 37 7.78 -10.99 -10.42
N VAL A 38 7.53 -9.70 -10.19
CA VAL A 38 6.99 -8.74 -11.16
C VAL A 38 7.49 -7.35 -10.79
N ASP A 39 7.67 -6.48 -11.77
CA ASP A 39 8.03 -5.07 -11.61
C ASP A 39 6.80 -4.15 -11.56
N ALA A 40 7.01 -2.85 -11.36
CA ALA A 40 5.94 -1.85 -11.30
C ALA A 40 5.14 -1.77 -12.61
N ALA A 41 5.79 -1.91 -13.76
CA ALA A 41 5.12 -1.91 -15.06
C ALA A 41 4.17 -3.12 -15.19
N GLY A 42 4.61 -4.30 -14.79
CA GLY A 42 3.78 -5.50 -14.78
C GLY A 42 2.62 -5.43 -13.77
N MET A 43 2.83 -4.73 -12.63
CA MET A 43 1.74 -4.45 -11.68
C MET A 43 0.70 -3.49 -12.27
N LEU A 44 1.15 -2.43 -12.96
CA LEU A 44 0.27 -1.50 -13.65
C LEU A 44 -0.59 -2.22 -14.72
N GLU A 45 0.04 -3.05 -15.53
CA GLU A 45 -0.65 -3.85 -16.55
C GLU A 45 -1.67 -4.80 -15.91
N ALA A 46 -1.31 -5.48 -14.83
CA ALA A 46 -2.23 -6.35 -14.09
C ALA A 46 -3.46 -5.57 -13.59
N GLY A 47 -3.26 -4.39 -12.98
CA GLY A 47 -4.34 -3.52 -12.52
C GLY A 47 -5.26 -3.07 -13.66
N ARG A 48 -4.69 -2.64 -14.78
CA ARG A 48 -5.44 -2.23 -15.97
C ARG A 48 -6.28 -3.37 -16.55
N ARG A 49 -5.73 -4.57 -16.64
CA ARG A 49 -6.47 -5.76 -17.12
C ARG A 49 -7.63 -6.13 -16.20
N ILE A 50 -7.45 -6.02 -14.87
CA ILE A 50 -8.52 -6.24 -13.90
C ILE A 50 -9.65 -5.25 -14.12
N THR A 51 -9.33 -3.96 -14.24
CA THR A 51 -10.31 -2.90 -14.45
C THR A 51 -11.00 -3.03 -15.82
N ALA A 52 -10.24 -3.29 -16.89
CA ALA A 52 -10.79 -3.51 -18.24
C ALA A 52 -11.76 -4.71 -18.31
N ALA A 53 -11.51 -5.75 -17.51
CA ALA A 53 -12.42 -6.89 -17.37
C ALA A 53 -13.68 -6.59 -16.52
N GLY A 54 -13.87 -5.34 -16.06
CA GLY A 54 -15.05 -4.87 -15.34
C GLY A 54 -15.08 -5.21 -13.86
N PHE A 55 -13.94 -5.56 -13.26
CA PHE A 55 -13.86 -5.76 -11.81
C PHE A 55 -13.63 -4.45 -11.06
N ASP A 56 -14.16 -4.39 -9.85
CA ASP A 56 -13.82 -3.39 -8.85
C ASP A 56 -12.42 -3.73 -8.28
N LEU A 57 -11.42 -2.96 -8.69
CA LEU A 57 -10.04 -3.17 -8.29
C LEU A 57 -9.77 -2.57 -6.90
N TRP A 58 -9.29 -3.41 -5.98
CA TRP A 58 -8.75 -3.01 -4.69
C TRP A 58 -7.24 -3.24 -4.68
N ALA A 59 -6.45 -2.17 -4.81
CA ALA A 59 -4.99 -2.22 -4.75
C ALA A 59 -4.51 -2.13 -3.30
N MET A 60 -3.50 -2.93 -2.93
CA MET A 60 -2.92 -2.94 -1.58
C MET A 60 -1.42 -2.78 -1.64
N VAL A 61 -0.86 -2.00 -0.71
CA VAL A 61 0.59 -1.76 -0.57
C VAL A 61 1.03 -1.90 0.88
N LEU A 62 2.34 -2.05 1.08
CA LEU A 62 2.94 -2.21 2.40
C LEU A 62 3.86 -1.04 2.73
N ILE A 63 3.41 -0.18 3.65
CA ILE A 63 4.22 0.90 4.23
C ILE A 63 5.41 0.29 4.98
N GLY A 64 6.60 0.86 4.80
CA GLY A 64 7.83 0.40 5.45
C GLY A 64 8.54 -0.76 4.76
N LEU A 65 8.06 -1.21 3.59
CA LEU A 65 8.65 -2.34 2.87
C LEU A 65 10.05 -2.03 2.31
N ALA A 66 10.41 -0.76 2.19
CA ALA A 66 11.75 -0.31 1.77
C ALA A 66 12.73 -0.15 2.95
N GLY A 67 12.27 -0.28 4.22
CA GLY A 67 13.08 0.05 5.39
C GLY A 67 13.26 1.54 5.58
N GLN A 68 14.23 1.94 6.43
CA GLN A 68 14.47 3.34 6.82
C GLN A 68 15.25 4.14 5.77
N GLY A 69 15.15 5.47 5.85
CA GLY A 69 15.98 6.43 5.09
C GLY A 69 15.38 6.80 3.72
N GLU A 70 16.24 7.20 2.79
CA GLU A 70 15.83 7.66 1.46
C GLU A 70 15.06 6.60 0.66
N ALA A 71 15.29 5.32 0.93
CA ALA A 71 14.56 4.22 0.30
C ALA A 71 13.06 4.25 0.65
N SER A 72 12.70 4.60 1.91
CA SER A 72 11.30 4.79 2.33
C SER A 72 10.64 5.93 1.56
N ARG A 73 11.35 7.07 1.43
CA ARG A 73 10.86 8.21 0.67
C ARG A 73 10.64 7.88 -0.81
N ALA A 74 11.62 7.24 -1.45
CA ALA A 74 11.50 6.81 -2.84
C ALA A 74 10.35 5.82 -3.02
N HIS A 75 10.22 4.86 -2.10
CA HIS A 75 9.11 3.90 -2.08
C HIS A 75 7.74 4.59 -2.04
N ALA A 76 7.54 5.59 -1.18
CA ALA A 76 6.28 6.34 -1.11
C ALA A 76 5.96 7.07 -2.42
N LEU A 77 6.96 7.72 -3.03
CA LEU A 77 6.80 8.46 -4.28
C LEU A 77 6.50 7.54 -5.46
N ASP A 78 7.29 6.48 -5.64
CA ASP A 78 7.12 5.49 -6.70
C ASP A 78 5.75 4.79 -6.57
N THR A 79 5.33 4.49 -5.34
CA THR A 79 4.05 3.86 -5.06
C THR A 79 2.89 4.79 -5.39
N ALA A 80 2.96 6.07 -5.01
CA ALA A 80 1.95 7.05 -5.38
C ALA A 80 1.84 7.20 -6.91
N ALA A 81 2.97 7.27 -7.60
CA ALA A 81 3.01 7.36 -9.07
C ALA A 81 2.34 6.14 -9.73
N LEU A 82 2.64 4.93 -9.24
CA LEU A 82 2.03 3.69 -9.73
C LEU A 82 0.51 3.68 -9.51
N ILE A 83 0.04 4.04 -8.29
CA ILE A 83 -1.39 4.07 -7.96
C ILE A 83 -2.11 5.14 -8.79
N ASN A 84 -1.51 6.31 -9.02
CA ASN A 84 -2.05 7.35 -9.89
C ASN A 84 -2.20 6.88 -11.35
N ALA A 85 -1.22 6.11 -11.85
CA ALA A 85 -1.28 5.54 -13.20
C ALA A 85 -2.28 4.36 -13.31
N MET A 86 -2.44 3.57 -12.24
CA MET A 86 -3.32 2.40 -12.17
C MET A 86 -4.80 2.79 -12.01
N ARG A 87 -5.08 3.91 -11.28
CA ARG A 87 -6.41 4.45 -10.99
C ARG A 87 -7.38 3.40 -10.42
N PRO A 88 -7.02 2.71 -9.32
CA PRO A 88 -7.94 1.78 -8.69
C PRO A 88 -9.10 2.54 -8.03
N ARG A 89 -10.26 1.88 -7.86
CA ARG A 89 -11.37 2.46 -7.11
C ARG A 89 -11.14 2.41 -5.60
N HIS A 90 -10.42 1.40 -5.12
CA HIS A 90 -10.07 1.22 -3.72
C HIS A 90 -8.55 1.04 -3.58
N PHE A 91 -8.00 1.69 -2.57
CA PHE A 91 -6.59 1.61 -2.25
C PHE A 91 -6.38 1.46 -0.75
N SER A 92 -5.63 0.44 -0.35
CA SER A 92 -5.29 0.18 1.04
C SER A 92 -3.78 0.24 1.27
N ALA A 93 -3.38 0.99 2.29
CA ALA A 93 -2.02 1.00 2.79
C ALA A 93 -1.97 0.28 4.15
N LEU A 94 -1.18 -0.79 4.25
CA LEU A 94 -0.94 -1.56 5.46
C LEU A 94 0.51 -1.35 5.88
N THR A 95 0.79 -1.31 7.18
CA THR A 95 2.19 -1.25 7.63
C THR A 95 2.78 -2.66 7.67
N TYR A 96 3.96 -2.82 7.09
CA TYR A 96 4.69 -4.07 7.05
C TYR A 96 4.94 -4.61 8.47
N LEU A 97 4.64 -5.88 8.67
CA LEU A 97 5.00 -6.67 9.87
C LEU A 97 5.97 -7.77 9.42
N PRO A 98 7.12 -7.91 10.10
CA PRO A 98 8.11 -8.91 9.71
C PRO A 98 7.61 -10.32 10.03
N GLU A 99 7.55 -11.18 9.02
CA GLU A 99 7.15 -12.59 9.15
C GLU A 99 8.39 -13.48 9.00
N ARG A 100 8.62 -14.39 9.95
CA ARG A 100 9.72 -15.36 9.88
C ARG A 100 9.57 -16.27 8.65
N GLY A 101 10.69 -16.63 8.04
CA GLY A 101 10.71 -17.42 6.81
C GLY A 101 10.48 -16.59 5.54
N THR A 102 10.30 -15.27 5.67
CA THR A 102 10.32 -14.34 4.54
C THR A 102 11.67 -13.65 4.43
N VAL A 103 12.04 -13.21 3.21
CA VAL A 103 13.33 -12.56 2.95
C VAL A 103 13.59 -11.39 3.90
N LEU A 104 12.61 -10.48 4.02
CA LEU A 104 12.76 -9.29 4.88
C LEU A 104 12.56 -9.61 6.37
N GLY A 105 11.67 -10.54 6.72
CA GLY A 105 11.47 -10.95 8.11
C GLY A 105 12.72 -11.57 8.70
N ASP A 106 13.40 -12.44 7.94
CA ASP A 106 14.65 -13.05 8.37
C ASP A 106 15.80 -12.02 8.39
N ALA A 107 15.86 -11.09 7.43
CA ALA A 107 16.83 -9.99 7.44
C ALA A 107 16.61 -9.06 8.64
N ALA A 108 15.35 -8.76 8.99
CA ALA A 108 15.01 -7.96 10.18
C ALA A 108 15.45 -8.68 11.47
N ALA A 109 15.24 -9.99 11.57
CA ALA A 109 15.66 -10.78 12.73
C ALA A 109 17.20 -10.81 12.90
N ARG A 110 17.96 -10.68 11.79
CA ARG A 110 19.44 -10.56 11.82
C ARG A 110 19.94 -9.12 11.96
N GLY A 111 19.05 -8.13 12.03
CA GLY A 111 19.43 -6.71 12.09
C GLY A 111 19.92 -6.11 10.76
N GLU A 112 19.80 -6.83 9.66
CA GLU A 112 20.20 -6.41 8.31
C GLU A 112 19.14 -5.53 7.63
N PHE A 113 17.88 -5.60 8.06
CA PHE A 113 16.78 -4.77 7.62
C PHE A 113 16.21 -3.99 8.81
N ARG A 114 16.18 -2.67 8.69
CA ARG A 114 15.67 -1.78 9.73
C ARG A 114 14.20 -1.42 9.45
N LEU A 115 13.32 -1.93 10.32
CA LEU A 115 11.89 -1.58 10.30
C LEU A 115 11.71 -0.08 10.57
N LEU A 116 10.67 0.50 9.99
CA LEU A 116 10.26 1.87 10.33
C LEU A 116 9.80 1.95 11.79
N THR A 117 10.15 3.04 12.45
CA THR A 117 9.49 3.45 13.69
C THR A 117 8.06 3.89 13.39
N ALA A 118 7.22 4.03 14.42
CA ALA A 118 5.85 4.54 14.27
C ALA A 118 5.82 5.88 13.52
N TRP A 119 6.71 6.80 13.89
CA TRP A 119 6.86 8.12 13.26
C TRP A 119 7.21 8.03 11.79
N GLN A 120 8.22 7.24 11.45
CA GLN A 120 8.65 7.04 10.07
C GLN A 120 7.55 6.39 9.20
N ALA A 121 6.76 5.47 9.77
CA ALA A 121 5.62 4.88 9.06
C ALA A 121 4.51 5.90 8.80
N LEU A 122 4.26 6.81 9.75
CA LEU A 122 3.32 7.92 9.57
C LEU A 122 3.84 8.93 8.52
N GLU A 123 5.14 9.26 8.53
CA GLU A 123 5.75 10.12 7.52
C GLU A 123 5.65 9.53 6.11
N GLU A 124 5.93 8.23 5.96
CA GLU A 124 5.80 7.53 4.68
C GLU A 124 4.34 7.50 4.21
N THR A 125 3.39 7.20 5.11
CA THR A 125 1.96 7.22 4.81
C THR A 125 1.49 8.62 4.41
N ARG A 126 1.97 9.65 5.11
CA ARG A 126 1.66 11.05 4.82
C ARG A 126 2.14 11.46 3.43
N LEU A 127 3.40 11.14 3.10
CA LEU A 127 3.98 11.46 1.79
C LEU A 127 3.23 10.72 0.67
N LEU A 128 2.93 9.43 0.86
CA LEU A 128 2.14 8.65 -0.07
C LEU A 128 0.78 9.30 -0.32
N LEU A 129 0.03 9.60 0.74
CA LEU A 129 -1.31 10.20 0.65
C LEU A 129 -1.27 11.59 -0.01
N GLU A 130 -0.27 12.43 0.31
CA GLU A 130 -0.08 13.75 -0.29
C GLU A 130 0.07 13.67 -1.80
N ARG A 131 0.72 12.62 -2.32
CA ARG A 131 1.00 12.42 -3.75
C ARG A 131 -0.07 11.65 -4.52
N LEU A 132 -1.12 11.17 -3.85
CA LEU A 132 -2.25 10.55 -4.54
C LEU A 132 -3.10 11.61 -5.26
N GLU A 133 -3.37 11.37 -6.54
CA GLU A 133 -4.13 12.25 -7.44
C GLU A 133 -5.33 11.53 -8.09
N VAL A 134 -5.58 10.26 -7.70
CA VAL A 134 -6.69 9.46 -8.23
C VAL A 134 -8.02 9.96 -7.68
N GLU A 135 -8.97 10.21 -8.57
CA GLU A 135 -10.32 10.68 -8.27
C GLU A 135 -11.35 9.92 -9.11
N PRO A 136 -12.40 9.36 -8.51
CA PRO A 136 -12.58 9.12 -7.07
C PRO A 136 -11.73 7.94 -6.57
N LEU A 137 -11.22 8.03 -5.35
CA LEU A 137 -10.47 6.95 -4.71
C LEU A 137 -10.98 6.72 -3.28
N HIS A 138 -11.35 5.50 -2.95
CA HIS A 138 -11.60 5.11 -1.57
C HIS A 138 -10.30 4.65 -0.91
N PHE A 139 -9.73 5.49 -0.04
CA PHE A 139 -8.49 5.21 0.68
C PHE A 139 -8.77 4.61 2.05
N THR A 140 -8.02 3.56 2.41
CA THR A 140 -8.04 2.95 3.74
C THR A 140 -6.62 2.66 4.24
N SER A 141 -6.38 2.94 5.51
CA SER A 141 -5.20 2.56 6.27
C SER A 141 -5.62 2.23 7.71
N ASP A 142 -6.69 1.43 7.85
CA ASP A 142 -7.35 1.11 9.12
C ASP A 142 -7.08 -0.33 9.61
N HIS A 143 -6.23 -1.08 8.91
CA HIS A 143 -5.81 -2.41 9.31
C HIS A 143 -5.09 -2.40 10.67
N ALA A 144 -5.15 -3.53 11.40
CA ALA A 144 -4.50 -3.68 12.71
C ALA A 144 -2.99 -3.43 12.70
N SER A 145 -2.31 -3.63 11.56
CA SER A 145 -0.88 -3.32 11.40
C SER A 145 -0.54 -1.83 11.42
N ASN A 146 -1.51 -0.94 11.19
CA ASN A 146 -1.27 0.50 11.11
C ASN A 146 -1.26 1.18 12.47
N TYR A 147 -0.40 2.18 12.63
CA TYR A 147 -0.30 2.98 13.85
C TYR A 147 -1.45 3.98 14.03
N LEU A 148 -2.00 4.47 12.91
CA LEU A 148 -3.12 5.41 12.89
C LEU A 148 -4.17 4.91 11.90
N PRO A 149 -5.41 4.62 12.36
CA PRO A 149 -6.47 4.22 11.45
C PRO A 149 -6.96 5.41 10.63
N LEU A 150 -6.89 5.30 9.30
CA LEU A 150 -7.32 6.32 8.35
C LEU A 150 -8.30 5.72 7.34
N LYS A 151 -9.37 6.44 7.04
CA LYS A 151 -10.36 6.06 6.04
C LYS A 151 -11.05 7.29 5.47
N GLY A 152 -11.20 7.34 4.15
CA GLY A 152 -11.91 8.43 3.48
C GLY A 152 -11.95 8.31 1.97
N GLY A 153 -12.79 9.15 1.35
CA GLY A 153 -12.86 9.34 -0.09
C GLY A 153 -11.97 10.49 -0.54
N LEU A 154 -11.20 10.29 -1.62
CA LEU A 154 -10.41 11.36 -2.23
C LEU A 154 -11.12 11.87 -3.49
N PRO A 155 -11.12 13.20 -3.69
CA PRO A 155 -10.28 14.21 -3.01
C PRO A 155 -10.87 14.79 -1.71
N GLU A 156 -12.17 14.57 -1.41
CA GLU A 156 -12.94 15.30 -0.38
C GLU A 156 -12.31 15.19 1.02
N ASP A 157 -11.87 13.99 1.40
CA ASP A 157 -11.31 13.73 2.72
C ASP A 157 -9.78 13.96 2.80
N LYS A 158 -9.09 14.27 1.69
CA LYS A 158 -7.63 14.33 1.65
C LYS A 158 -7.04 15.28 2.68
N ALA A 159 -7.57 16.50 2.75
CA ALA A 159 -7.11 17.51 3.70
C ALA A 159 -7.30 17.06 5.16
N ARG A 160 -8.45 16.46 5.47
CA ARG A 160 -8.74 15.91 6.81
C ARG A 160 -7.79 14.78 7.18
N LEU A 161 -7.52 13.85 6.27
CA LEU A 161 -6.62 12.72 6.52
C LEU A 161 -5.18 13.17 6.72
N LEU A 162 -4.69 14.15 5.94
CA LEU A 162 -3.38 14.76 6.13
C LEU A 162 -3.29 15.48 7.48
N SER A 163 -4.32 16.21 7.89
CA SER A 163 -4.37 16.87 9.20
C SER A 163 -4.30 15.87 10.37
N LEU A 164 -4.93 14.70 10.25
CA LEU A 164 -4.82 13.64 11.26
C LEU A 164 -3.37 13.11 11.38
N LEU A 165 -2.70 12.90 10.24
CA LEU A 165 -1.29 12.48 10.20
C LEU A 165 -0.36 13.56 10.79
N ASP A 166 -0.57 14.83 10.43
CA ASP A 166 0.19 15.96 10.98
C ASP A 166 -0.01 16.09 12.50
N GLY A 167 -1.23 15.90 12.99
CA GLY A 167 -1.56 15.86 14.42
C GLY A 167 -0.85 14.73 15.16
N ALA A 168 -0.79 13.53 14.57
CA ALA A 168 -0.06 12.40 15.14
C ALA A 168 1.46 12.63 15.14
N LEU A 169 2.01 13.16 14.04
CA LEU A 169 3.43 13.46 13.91
C LEU A 169 3.91 14.57 14.89
N SER A 170 3.03 15.53 15.21
CA SER A 170 3.33 16.57 16.22
C SER A 170 3.10 16.12 17.66
N GLY A 171 2.68 14.87 17.89
CA GLY A 171 2.38 14.35 19.23
C GLY A 171 1.02 14.78 19.79
N GLY A 172 0.20 15.46 19.00
CA GLY A 172 -1.16 15.89 19.39
C GLY A 172 -2.21 14.80 19.35
N GLN A 173 -1.89 13.65 18.76
CA GLN A 173 -2.80 12.52 18.65
C GLN A 173 -2.10 11.21 19.05
N ALA A 174 -2.80 10.37 19.83
CA ALA A 174 -2.28 9.06 20.21
C ALA A 174 -2.24 8.11 19.00
N VAL A 175 -1.15 7.35 18.90
CA VAL A 175 -0.97 6.28 17.91
C VAL A 175 -1.08 4.91 18.58
N ARG A 176 -1.44 3.88 17.80
CA ARG A 176 -1.53 2.52 18.32
C ARG A 176 -0.15 2.05 18.82
N PRO A 177 -0.06 1.54 20.08
CA PRO A 177 1.17 0.96 20.60
C PRO A 177 1.62 -0.25 19.76
N GLU A 178 2.95 -0.45 19.67
CA GLU A 178 3.55 -1.55 18.89
C GLU A 178 2.96 -2.93 19.28
N LEU A 179 2.77 -3.17 20.58
CA LEU A 179 2.22 -4.42 21.11
C LEU A 179 0.78 -4.74 20.66
N TRP A 180 0.06 -3.75 20.13
CA TRP A 180 -1.34 -3.90 19.69
C TRP A 180 -1.45 -4.00 18.16
N ARG A 181 -0.33 -4.01 17.48
CA ARG A 181 -0.30 -4.19 16.02
C ARG A 181 -0.34 -5.68 15.69
N GLY A 182 -1.19 -6.02 14.74
CA GLY A 182 -1.33 -7.41 14.28
C GLY A 182 -2.26 -8.29 15.12
N LEU A 183 -2.96 -7.70 16.10
CA LEU A 183 -3.99 -8.40 16.90
C LEU A 183 -5.38 -8.20 16.30
#